data_566f4a97e93304d5c5e622b4291c42d6
#
_entry.id   566f4a97e93304d5c5e622b4291c42d6
#
_cell.length_a   1.000
_cell.length_b   1.000
_cell.length_c   1.000
_cell.angle_alpha   90.00
_cell.angle_beta   90.00
_cell.angle_gamma   90.00
#
_symmetry.space_group_name_H-M   'P 1'
#
loop_
_entity.id
_entity.type
_entity.pdbx_description
1 polymer ?
#
loop_
_entity_poly.entity_id
_entity_poly.type
_entity_poly.pdbx_seq_one_letter_code
_entity_poly.pdbx_strand_id
1 'polypeptide(L)' 'MCRSIKALRRADEPATPDEIEAAALQFVRKVSGYRKPSRANQEAFDRAVAEIAASAERLLVSVETARAA' A
#
# COMPACT_ATOMS: atom_id res chain seq x y z
N MET A 1 3.78 7.45 -15.00
CA MET A 1 3.99 7.40 -13.56
C MET A 1 2.70 7.67 -12.82
N CYS A 2 2.49 7.02 -11.71
CA CYS A 2 1.25 7.15 -10.98
C CYS A 2 1.32 8.33 -10.02
N ARG A 3 0.48 9.33 -10.24
CA ARG A 3 0.47 10.51 -9.39
C ARG A 3 -0.25 10.29 -8.07
N SER A 4 -1.03 9.20 -7.98
CA SER A 4 -1.80 8.93 -6.78
C SER A 4 -0.95 8.35 -5.66
N ILE A 5 0.20 7.80 -6.00
CA ILE A 5 1.06 7.19 -5.01
C ILE A 5 2.08 8.22 -4.55
N LYS A 6 2.00 8.55 -3.29
CA LYS A 6 2.88 9.54 -2.67
C LYS A 6 3.76 8.85 -1.65
N ALA A 7 4.86 9.51 -1.33
CA ALA A 7 5.70 9.02 -0.25
C ALA A 7 4.90 9.14 1.05
N LEU A 8 4.79 8.04 1.76
CA LEU A 8 4.06 8.02 3.03
C LEU A 8 4.96 8.24 4.23
N ARG A 9 6.24 8.01 4.07
CA ARG A 9 7.19 8.20 5.16
C ARG A 9 7.42 9.69 5.37
N ARG A 10 7.09 10.14 6.56
CA ARG A 10 7.18 11.55 6.91
C ARG A 10 7.99 11.68 8.19
N ALA A 11 8.59 12.86 8.37
CA ALA A 11 9.44 13.11 9.52
C ALA A 11 8.62 13.39 10.79
N ASP A 12 7.41 13.94 10.61
CA ASP A 12 6.65 14.44 11.74
C ASP A 12 5.56 13.50 12.24
N GLU A 13 5.16 12.54 11.43
CA GLU A 13 4.12 11.60 11.88
C GLU A 13 4.16 10.34 11.05
N PRO A 14 3.72 9.22 11.63
CA PRO A 14 3.71 7.96 10.89
C PRO A 14 2.59 7.92 9.86
N ALA A 15 2.77 7.06 8.87
CA ALA A 15 1.71 6.80 7.91
C ALA A 15 0.57 6.08 8.61
N THR A 16 -0.65 6.45 8.27
CA THR A 16 -1.82 5.79 8.85
C THR A 16 -2.14 4.51 8.10
N PRO A 17 -2.84 3.56 8.74
CA PRO A 17 -3.26 2.35 8.05
C PRO A 17 -4.08 2.64 6.79
N ASP A 18 -4.93 3.66 6.84
CA ASP A 18 -5.74 4.03 5.68
C ASP A 18 -4.87 4.49 4.53
N GLU A 19 -3.82 5.25 4.82
CA GLU A 19 -2.90 5.70 3.78
C GLU A 19 -2.15 4.53 3.15
N ILE A 20 -1.74 3.59 3.98
CA ILE A 20 -1.02 2.42 3.50
C ILE A 20 -1.92 1.57 2.61
N GLU A 21 -3.15 1.36 3.04
CA GLU A 21 -4.09 0.57 2.26
C GLU A 21 -4.45 1.26 0.95
N ALA A 22 -4.62 2.57 0.98
CA ALA A 22 -4.92 3.31 -0.25
C ALA A 22 -3.80 3.19 -1.26
N ALA A 23 -2.55 3.25 -0.80
CA ALA A 23 -1.41 3.09 -1.68
C ALA A 23 -1.34 1.68 -2.25
N ALA A 24 -1.61 0.67 -1.42
CA ALA A 24 -1.62 -0.73 -1.87
C ALA A 24 -2.69 -0.94 -2.92
N LEU A 25 -3.88 -0.39 -2.69
CA LEU A 25 -4.98 -0.50 -3.64
C LEU A 25 -4.61 0.12 -4.98
N GLN A 26 -4.00 1.29 -4.94
CA GLN A 26 -3.59 1.97 -6.16
C GLN A 26 -2.58 1.13 -6.94
N PHE A 27 -1.63 0.53 -6.23
CA PHE A 27 -0.64 -0.32 -6.87
C PHE A 27 -1.31 -1.51 -7.55
N VAL A 28 -2.23 -2.18 -6.86
CA VAL A 28 -2.91 -3.35 -7.41
C VAL A 28 -3.73 -2.96 -8.64
N ARG A 29 -4.39 -1.82 -8.59
CA ARG A 29 -5.14 -1.34 -9.75
C ARG A 29 -4.22 -1.10 -10.95
N LYS A 30 -3.07 -0.54 -10.71
CA LYS A 30 -2.12 -0.26 -11.79
C LYS A 30 -1.57 -1.55 -12.39
N VAL A 31 -1.23 -2.50 -11.53
CA VAL A 31 -0.62 -3.74 -11.98
C VAL A 31 -1.63 -4.62 -12.71
N SER A 32 -2.83 -4.71 -12.18
CA SER A 32 -3.85 -5.60 -12.73
C SER A 32 -4.62 -4.98 -13.88
N GLY A 33 -4.65 -3.67 -13.95
CA GLY A 33 -5.48 -2.97 -14.92
C GLY A 33 -6.95 -2.89 -14.51
N TYR A 34 -7.31 -3.47 -13.37
CA TYR A 34 -8.68 -3.40 -12.88
C TYR A 34 -8.84 -2.20 -11.98
N ARG A 35 -9.83 -1.40 -12.28
CA ARG A 35 -10.24 -0.39 -11.33
C ARG A 35 -11.07 -1.03 -10.25
N LYS A 36 -11.90 -1.99 -10.65
CA LYS A 36 -12.73 -2.76 -9.75
C LYS A 36 -12.77 -4.18 -10.32
N PRO A 37 -12.36 -5.17 -9.55
CA PRO A 37 -12.26 -6.53 -10.09
C PRO A 37 -13.63 -7.13 -10.38
N SER A 38 -13.65 -8.08 -11.30
CA SER A 38 -14.84 -8.88 -11.52
C SER A 38 -15.09 -9.75 -10.29
N ARG A 39 -16.32 -10.26 -10.19
CA ARG A 39 -16.67 -11.11 -9.04
C ARG A 39 -15.72 -12.31 -8.94
N ALA A 40 -15.38 -12.90 -10.07
CA ALA A 40 -14.51 -14.07 -10.06
C ALA A 40 -13.11 -13.76 -9.53
N ASN A 41 -12.66 -12.52 -9.66
CA ASN A 41 -11.32 -12.15 -9.27
C ASN A 41 -11.26 -11.31 -8.00
N GLN A 42 -12.41 -11.14 -7.34
CA GLN A 42 -12.48 -10.28 -6.16
C GLN A 42 -11.57 -10.75 -5.04
N GLU A 43 -11.57 -12.05 -4.78
CA GLU A 43 -10.78 -12.58 -3.69
C GLU A 43 -9.29 -12.41 -3.93
N ALA A 44 -8.84 -12.69 -5.15
CA ALA A 44 -7.43 -12.55 -5.48
C ALA A 44 -7.00 -11.08 -5.39
N PHE A 45 -7.87 -10.19 -5.86
CA PHE A 45 -7.60 -8.76 -5.83
C PHE A 45 -7.47 -8.28 -4.37
N ASP A 46 -8.43 -8.65 -3.53
CA ASP A 46 -8.42 -8.22 -2.14
C ASP A 46 -7.24 -8.79 -1.37
N ARG A 47 -6.87 -10.02 -1.67
CA ARG A 47 -5.70 -10.63 -1.03
C ARG A 47 -4.44 -9.88 -1.40
N ALA A 48 -4.31 -9.50 -2.66
CA ALA A 48 -3.12 -8.76 -3.10
C ALA A 48 -3.02 -7.42 -2.39
N VAL A 49 -4.14 -6.72 -2.26
CA VAL A 49 -4.15 -5.44 -1.55
C VAL A 49 -3.70 -5.64 -0.11
N ALA A 50 -4.23 -6.66 0.56
CA ALA A 50 -3.89 -6.92 1.96
C ALA A 50 -2.42 -7.28 2.12
N GLU A 51 -1.89 -8.10 1.24
CA GLU A 51 -0.50 -8.52 1.33
C GLU A 51 0.45 -7.36 1.07
N ILE A 52 0.14 -6.53 0.09
CA ILE A 52 0.98 -5.40 -0.23
C ILE A 52 0.93 -4.37 0.89
N ALA A 53 -0.26 -4.15 1.45
CA ALA A 53 -0.39 -3.22 2.57
C ALA A 53 0.42 -3.70 3.77
N ALA A 54 0.38 -5.00 4.06
CA ALA A 54 1.13 -5.54 5.19
C ALA A 54 2.63 -5.41 4.98
N SER A 55 3.09 -5.67 3.76
CA SER A 55 4.50 -5.54 3.43
C SER A 55 4.95 -4.09 3.55
N ALA A 56 4.12 -3.17 3.06
CA ALA A 56 4.45 -1.75 3.14
C ALA A 56 4.52 -1.28 4.58
N GLU A 57 3.62 -1.77 5.42
CA GLU A 57 3.64 -1.41 6.83
C GLU A 57 4.93 -1.88 7.50
N ARG A 58 5.34 -3.11 7.23
CA ARG A 58 6.58 -3.63 7.79
C ARG A 58 7.78 -2.82 7.32
N LEU A 59 7.78 -2.42 6.06
CA LEU A 59 8.86 -1.59 5.54
C LEU A 59 8.94 -0.26 6.28
N LEU A 60 7.80 0.39 6.44
CA LEU A 60 7.80 1.70 7.07
C LEU A 60 8.26 1.65 8.52
N VAL A 61 7.85 0.60 9.23
CA VAL A 61 8.30 0.41 10.61
C VAL A 61 9.80 0.16 10.66
N SER A 62 10.29 -0.69 9.76
CA SER A 62 11.72 -1.03 9.74
C SER A 62 12.58 0.18 9.42
N VAL A 63 12.15 0.98 8.46
CA VAL A 63 12.92 2.16 8.06
C VAL A 63 12.96 3.17 9.18
N GLU A 64 11.84 3.36 9.88
CA GLU A 64 11.80 4.30 10.98
C GLU A 64 12.68 3.85 12.13
N THR A 65 12.64 2.57 12.42
CA THR A 65 13.49 2.02 13.47
C THR A 65 14.96 2.25 13.17
N ALA A 66 15.34 2.01 11.92
CA ALA A 66 16.74 2.22 11.51
C ALA A 66 17.15 3.68 11.65
N ARG A 67 16.24 4.59 11.31
CA ARG A 67 16.55 6.02 11.43
C ARG A 67 16.69 6.45 12.88
N ALA A 68 15.85 5.88 13.73
CA ALA A 68 15.89 6.24 15.15
C ALA A 68 17.15 5.74 15.83
N ALA A 69 17.70 4.66 15.33
CA ALA A 69 18.92 4.12 15.90
C ALA A 69 20.13 4.97 15.55
#